data_b2fc63df5195c3d58e44b29b92afb5a9
#
_entry.id   b2fc63df5195c3d58e44b29b92afb5a9
#
_cell.length_a   1.000
_cell.length_b   1.000
_cell.length_c   1.000
_cell.angle_alpha   90.00
_cell.angle_beta   90.00
_cell.angle_gamma   90.00
#
_symmetry.space_group_name_H-M   'P 1'
#
loop_
_entity.id
_entity.type
_entity.pdbx_description
1 polymer ?
#
loop_
_entity_poly.entity_id
_entity_poly.type
_entity_poly.pdbx_seq_one_letter_code
_entity_poly.pdbx_strand_id
1 'polypeptide(L)'
;MSARAITVRAVLSRFYIPSALLSVVVALTVSAGASASPIASAAKTCTPPKYPGSGYFTSLSVTKVSCATGAKIAKDYYKCRTKTGPKGRCVKKVDGYSCKEKRTSIATEINATVTCKNGSKVVKHSYQQNLD
;
A
#
# COMPACT_ATOMS: atom_id res chain seq x y z
N MET A 1 31.95 -5.98 18.63
CA MET A 1 31.15 -6.75 19.59
C MET A 1 30.99 -5.91 20.85
N SER A 2 29.82 -5.30 21.09
CA SER A 2 29.49 -4.61 22.35
C SER A 2 27.99 -4.67 22.54
N ALA A 3 27.55 -5.59 23.38
CA ALA A 3 26.17 -5.70 23.84
C ALA A 3 25.94 -4.68 24.94
N ARG A 4 24.91 -3.79 24.77
CA ARG A 4 24.42 -2.92 25.84
C ARG A 4 23.19 -3.55 26.48
N ALA A 5 23.33 -4.00 27.71
CA ALA A 5 22.25 -4.45 28.57
C ALA A 5 21.44 -3.24 29.06
N ILE A 6 20.12 -3.26 28.87
CA ILE A 6 19.19 -2.29 29.44
C ILE A 6 18.63 -2.88 30.72
N THR A 7 19.01 -2.29 31.85
CA THR A 7 18.51 -2.66 33.20
C THR A 7 17.19 -1.92 33.45
N VAL A 8 16.08 -2.65 33.55
CA VAL A 8 14.79 -2.13 33.98
C VAL A 8 14.73 -2.20 35.50
N ARG A 9 14.73 -1.04 36.16
CA ARG A 9 14.49 -0.94 37.62
C ARG A 9 12.98 -0.86 37.88
N ALA A 10 12.44 -1.91 38.49
CA ALA A 10 11.10 -1.89 39.06
C ALA A 10 11.10 -1.08 40.37
N VAL A 11 10.33 -0.01 40.40
CA VAL A 11 10.05 0.76 41.62
C VAL A 11 8.77 0.23 42.23
N LEU A 12 8.89 -0.53 43.32
CA LEU A 12 7.75 -0.94 44.17
C LEU A 12 7.36 0.22 45.06
N SER A 13 6.28 0.90 44.76
CA SER A 13 5.66 1.89 45.63
C SER A 13 4.62 1.18 46.51
N ARG A 14 4.95 1.04 47.81
CA ARG A 14 4.02 0.55 48.85
C ARG A 14 3.05 1.69 49.18
N PHE A 15 1.80 1.57 48.79
CA PHE A 15 0.74 2.44 49.29
C PHE A 15 0.03 1.74 50.43
N TYR A 16 0.18 2.31 51.63
CA TYR A 16 -0.63 2.02 52.85
C TYR A 16 -2.02 2.64 52.66
N ILE A 17 -3.08 1.85 52.70
CA ILE A 17 -4.46 2.34 52.70
C ILE A 17 -5.06 2.14 54.07
N PRO A 18 -5.46 3.21 54.80
CA PRO A 18 -6.25 3.07 56.01
C PRO A 18 -7.70 2.81 55.65
N SER A 19 -8.30 1.87 56.37
CA SER A 19 -9.71 1.47 56.30
C SER A 19 -10.64 2.62 56.68
N ALA A 20 -11.49 3.06 55.76
CA ALA A 20 -12.70 3.82 56.07
C ALA A 20 -13.83 3.28 55.15
N LEU A 21 -14.81 2.65 55.79
CA LEU A 21 -16.03 2.16 55.19
C LEU A 21 -16.88 3.33 54.66
N LEU A 22 -16.99 3.49 53.38
CA LEU A 22 -18.07 4.26 52.74
C LEU A 22 -18.53 3.47 51.52
N SER A 23 -19.75 2.91 51.64
CA SER A 23 -20.45 2.26 50.54
C SER A 23 -20.85 3.32 49.47
N VAL A 24 -20.09 3.46 48.43
CA VAL A 24 -20.48 4.23 47.25
C VAL A 24 -20.87 3.24 46.17
N VAL A 25 -22.16 3.19 45.87
CA VAL A 25 -22.70 2.50 44.69
C VAL A 25 -22.21 3.26 43.45
N VAL A 26 -21.15 2.78 42.84
CA VAL A 26 -20.67 3.32 41.54
C VAL A 26 -21.47 2.63 40.45
N ALA A 27 -22.42 3.36 39.85
CA ALA A 27 -23.07 2.96 38.61
C ALA A 27 -22.02 2.97 37.48
N LEU A 28 -21.57 1.78 37.07
CA LEU A 28 -20.73 1.59 35.90
C LEU A 28 -21.54 1.89 34.63
N THR A 29 -21.47 3.12 34.13
CA THR A 29 -21.93 3.44 32.76
C THR A 29 -20.90 2.84 31.78
N VAL A 30 -21.22 1.68 31.23
CA VAL A 30 -20.48 1.08 30.13
C VAL A 30 -20.71 1.96 28.90
N SER A 31 -19.83 2.92 28.64
CA SER A 31 -19.78 3.65 27.38
C SER A 31 -19.32 2.66 26.30
N ALA A 32 -20.27 2.10 25.53
CA ALA A 32 -19.97 1.35 24.32
C ALA A 32 -19.34 2.31 23.31
N GLY A 33 -18.03 2.41 23.32
CA GLY A 33 -17.26 3.10 22.31
C GLY A 33 -17.48 2.41 20.97
N ALA A 34 -18.32 2.97 20.10
CA ALA A 34 -18.45 2.54 18.71
C ALA A 34 -17.10 2.78 18.02
N SER A 35 -16.26 1.75 17.94
CA SER A 35 -15.07 1.76 17.11
C SER A 35 -15.51 1.83 15.65
N ALA A 36 -15.55 3.02 15.06
CA ALA A 36 -15.75 3.21 13.64
C ALA A 36 -14.55 2.60 12.90
N SER A 37 -14.70 1.38 12.39
CA SER A 37 -13.72 0.78 11.50
C SER A 37 -13.54 1.70 10.29
N PRO A 38 -12.29 2.06 9.91
CA PRO A 38 -12.08 2.86 8.71
C PRO A 38 -12.60 2.08 7.51
N ILE A 39 -13.63 2.62 6.83
CA ILE A 39 -14.14 2.05 5.58
C ILE A 39 -13.00 2.15 4.57
N ALA A 40 -12.30 1.04 4.33
CA ALA A 40 -11.30 0.96 3.29
C ALA A 40 -12.02 1.21 1.95
N SER A 41 -11.67 2.29 1.24
CA SER A 41 -12.21 2.56 -0.09
C SER A 41 -11.96 1.36 -1.00
N ALA A 42 -13.04 0.71 -1.45
CA ALA A 42 -12.95 -0.44 -2.34
C ALA A 42 -12.21 -0.06 -3.64
N ALA A 43 -11.40 -0.98 -4.14
CA ALA A 43 -10.74 -0.82 -5.43
C ALA A 43 -11.79 -0.92 -6.56
N LYS A 44 -11.77 0.05 -7.49
CA LYS A 44 -12.61 0.04 -8.68
C LYS A 44 -11.84 -0.58 -9.84
N THR A 45 -12.44 -1.58 -10.51
CA THR A 45 -11.92 -2.12 -11.77
C THR A 45 -12.17 -1.15 -12.91
N CYS A 46 -11.18 -1.00 -13.79
CA CYS A 46 -11.22 -0.13 -14.97
C CYS A 46 -10.87 -0.92 -16.22
N THR A 47 -11.37 -0.48 -17.37
CA THR A 47 -10.90 -0.99 -18.67
C THR A 47 -9.45 -0.57 -18.87
N PRO A 48 -8.53 -1.52 -19.14
CA PRO A 48 -7.13 -1.19 -19.41
C PRO A 48 -7.00 -0.33 -20.68
N PRO A 49 -6.08 0.65 -20.72
CA PRO A 49 -5.82 1.40 -21.95
C PRO A 49 -5.07 0.54 -22.98
N LYS A 50 -5.00 1.02 -24.23
CA LYS A 50 -4.11 0.43 -25.24
C LYS A 50 -2.65 0.46 -24.75
N TYR A 51 -1.97 -0.68 -24.86
CA TYR A 51 -0.54 -0.79 -24.54
C TYR A 51 0.31 -0.05 -25.56
N PRO A 52 1.33 0.73 -25.15
CA PRO A 52 2.08 1.58 -26.10
C PRO A 52 3.13 0.83 -26.95
N GLY A 53 3.36 -0.45 -26.72
CA GLY A 53 4.36 -1.26 -27.43
C GLY A 53 3.81 -2.61 -27.88
N SER A 54 4.72 -3.59 -28.10
CA SER A 54 4.36 -4.96 -28.40
C SER A 54 3.90 -5.66 -27.12
N GLY A 55 2.58 -5.88 -26.98
CA GLY A 55 1.96 -6.46 -25.78
C GLY A 55 0.60 -5.86 -25.45
N TYR A 56 0.16 -6.05 -24.22
CA TYR A 56 -1.13 -5.55 -23.73
C TYR A 56 -1.16 -5.38 -22.21
N PHE A 57 -2.02 -4.46 -21.72
CA PHE A 57 -2.39 -4.42 -20.31
C PHE A 57 -3.48 -5.47 -20.06
N THR A 58 -3.25 -6.34 -19.08
CA THR A 58 -4.19 -7.43 -18.73
C THR A 58 -5.21 -7.00 -17.68
N SER A 59 -4.88 -6.01 -16.85
CA SER A 59 -5.79 -5.48 -15.82
C SER A 59 -5.46 -4.05 -15.45
N LEU A 60 -6.47 -3.32 -14.94
CA LEU A 60 -6.33 -2.01 -14.31
C LEU A 60 -7.34 -1.88 -13.18
N SER A 61 -6.88 -1.50 -12.01
CA SER A 61 -7.74 -1.13 -10.87
C SER A 61 -7.22 0.10 -10.14
N VAL A 62 -8.13 0.86 -9.55
CA VAL A 62 -7.81 2.12 -8.89
C VAL A 62 -8.52 2.23 -7.55
N THR A 63 -7.89 2.92 -6.60
CA THR A 63 -8.48 3.30 -5.31
C THR A 63 -8.30 4.79 -5.12
N LYS A 64 -9.38 5.51 -4.83
CA LYS A 64 -9.42 6.97 -4.61
C LYS A 64 -8.86 7.81 -5.76
N VAL A 65 -8.91 7.30 -7.00
CA VAL A 65 -8.60 8.04 -8.22
C VAL A 65 -9.54 7.60 -9.34
N SER A 66 -9.60 8.38 -10.44
CA SER A 66 -10.39 8.03 -11.62
C SER A 66 -9.71 6.96 -12.48
N CYS A 67 -10.48 6.22 -13.28
CA CYS A 67 -9.94 5.29 -14.27
C CYS A 67 -9.05 5.99 -15.31
N ALA A 68 -9.38 7.23 -15.69
CA ALA A 68 -8.56 8.03 -16.59
C ALA A 68 -7.16 8.32 -15.99
N THR A 69 -7.11 8.68 -14.71
CA THR A 69 -5.84 8.84 -13.97
C THR A 69 -5.07 7.52 -13.93
N GLY A 70 -5.75 6.41 -13.63
CA GLY A 70 -5.13 5.07 -13.61
C GLY A 70 -4.51 4.70 -14.95
N ALA A 71 -5.25 4.93 -16.05
CA ALA A 71 -4.78 4.67 -17.41
C ALA A 71 -3.56 5.54 -17.79
N LYS A 72 -3.53 6.81 -17.38
CA LYS A 72 -2.38 7.70 -17.57
C LYS A 72 -1.16 7.17 -16.81
N ILE A 73 -1.29 6.85 -15.53
CA ILE A 73 -0.20 6.32 -14.70
C ILE A 73 0.37 5.01 -15.29
N ALA A 74 -0.48 4.10 -15.78
CA ALA A 74 -0.04 2.85 -16.40
C ALA A 74 0.82 3.13 -17.67
N LYS A 75 0.38 4.05 -18.53
CA LYS A 75 1.15 4.45 -19.74
C LYS A 75 2.45 5.18 -19.40
N ASP A 76 2.45 6.06 -18.41
CA ASP A 76 3.64 6.78 -18.01
C ASP A 76 4.64 5.89 -17.25
N TYR A 77 4.16 4.87 -16.52
CA TYR A 77 5.00 3.80 -16.00
C TYR A 77 5.70 3.04 -17.15
N TYR A 78 4.98 2.67 -18.21
CA TYR A 78 5.58 2.06 -19.40
C TYR A 78 6.70 2.93 -19.98
N LYS A 79 6.45 4.22 -20.22
CA LYS A 79 7.46 5.16 -20.74
C LYS A 79 8.68 5.26 -19.82
N CYS A 80 8.47 5.26 -18.48
CA CYS A 80 9.56 5.31 -17.52
C CYS A 80 10.44 4.07 -17.60
N ARG A 81 9.84 2.86 -17.58
CA ARG A 81 10.60 1.63 -17.53
C ARG A 81 11.32 1.29 -18.83
N THR A 82 10.77 1.71 -19.99
CA THR A 82 11.34 1.42 -21.32
C THR A 82 12.44 2.38 -21.74
N LYS A 83 12.75 3.43 -20.96
CA LYS A 83 13.86 4.34 -21.23
C LYS A 83 15.22 3.65 -21.35
N THR A 84 15.42 2.54 -20.66
CA THR A 84 16.65 1.73 -20.68
C THR A 84 16.47 0.45 -21.48
N GLY A 85 15.51 0.43 -22.41
CA GLY A 85 15.21 -0.70 -23.28
C GLY A 85 13.99 -1.51 -22.84
N PRO A 86 13.57 -2.51 -23.63
CA PRO A 86 12.33 -3.26 -23.43
C PRO A 86 12.30 -4.04 -22.11
N LYS A 87 13.44 -4.46 -21.59
CA LYS A 87 13.60 -5.15 -20.31
C LYS A 87 13.83 -4.21 -19.12
N GLY A 88 13.81 -2.88 -19.35
CA GLY A 88 14.06 -1.86 -18.34
C GLY A 88 13.06 -1.86 -17.16
N ARG A 89 13.43 -1.14 -16.11
CA ARG A 89 12.60 -0.94 -14.90
C ARG A 89 12.46 0.54 -14.60
N CYS A 90 11.32 0.93 -14.03
CA CYS A 90 11.10 2.29 -13.55
C CYS A 90 11.47 2.39 -12.07
N VAL A 91 12.54 3.11 -11.77
CA VAL A 91 13.02 3.36 -10.39
C VAL A 91 12.63 4.73 -9.86
N LYS A 92 12.08 5.61 -10.72
CA LYS A 92 11.64 6.96 -10.37
C LYS A 92 10.15 6.98 -10.05
N LYS A 93 9.68 8.03 -9.37
CA LYS A 93 8.24 8.28 -9.25
C LYS A 93 7.62 8.57 -10.61
N VAL A 94 6.40 8.09 -10.82
CA VAL A 94 5.56 8.33 -12.00
C VAL A 94 4.41 9.23 -11.59
N ASP A 95 4.37 10.46 -12.05
CA ASP A 95 3.37 11.48 -11.69
C ASP A 95 3.12 11.58 -10.15
N GLY A 96 4.21 11.56 -9.38
CA GLY A 96 4.16 11.59 -7.92
C GLY A 96 3.85 10.25 -7.23
N TYR A 97 3.60 9.18 -7.98
CA TYR A 97 3.38 7.84 -7.44
C TYR A 97 4.68 7.05 -7.34
N SER A 98 4.90 6.39 -6.20
CA SER A 98 5.94 5.36 -6.04
C SER A 98 5.41 4.03 -6.53
N CYS A 99 6.04 3.46 -7.55
CA CYS A 99 5.60 2.22 -8.18
C CYS A 99 6.52 1.05 -7.79
N LYS A 100 5.91 -0.10 -7.51
CA LYS A 100 6.61 -1.38 -7.28
C LYS A 100 6.12 -2.39 -8.32
N GLU A 101 7.05 -3.08 -8.96
CA GLU A 101 6.80 -4.08 -9.98
C GLU A 101 7.19 -5.47 -9.48
N LYS A 102 6.26 -6.42 -9.61
CA LYS A 102 6.54 -7.87 -9.53
C LYS A 102 6.51 -8.43 -10.95
N ARG A 103 7.60 -9.06 -11.38
CA ARG A 103 7.79 -9.52 -12.75
C ARG A 103 8.17 -11.00 -12.79
N THR A 104 7.55 -11.72 -13.72
CA THR A 104 7.98 -13.03 -14.22
C THR A 104 8.36 -12.86 -15.70
N SER A 105 9.52 -13.34 -16.12
CA SER A 105 10.02 -13.17 -17.48
C SER A 105 10.55 -14.49 -18.01
N ILE A 106 10.25 -14.75 -19.28
CA ILE A 106 10.92 -15.77 -20.10
C ILE A 106 11.69 -15.08 -21.22
N ALA A 107 12.33 -15.82 -22.11
CA ALA A 107 13.16 -15.23 -23.18
C ALA A 107 12.37 -14.28 -24.09
N THR A 108 11.11 -14.62 -24.38
CA THR A 108 10.25 -13.93 -25.38
C THR A 108 9.23 -12.98 -24.77
N GLU A 109 9.02 -12.98 -23.44
CA GLU A 109 7.99 -12.12 -22.85
C GLU A 109 8.25 -11.74 -21.39
N ILE A 110 7.61 -10.65 -20.96
CA ILE A 110 7.54 -10.19 -19.59
C ILE A 110 6.07 -10.16 -19.16
N ASN A 111 5.76 -10.85 -18.07
CA ASN A 111 4.49 -10.72 -17.34
C ASN A 111 4.75 -9.99 -16.05
N ALA A 112 4.01 -8.91 -15.78
CA ALA A 112 4.23 -8.12 -14.58
C ALA A 112 2.95 -7.54 -13.98
N THR A 113 2.98 -7.40 -12.65
CA THR A 113 2.00 -6.62 -11.90
C THR A 113 2.70 -5.44 -11.24
N VAL A 114 2.15 -4.25 -11.43
CA VAL A 114 2.66 -2.98 -10.92
C VAL A 114 1.66 -2.39 -9.94
N THR A 115 2.14 -1.96 -8.79
CA THR A 115 1.35 -1.23 -7.80
C THR A 115 1.99 0.13 -7.57
N CYS A 116 1.28 1.20 -7.92
CA CYS A 116 1.69 2.59 -7.76
C CYS A 116 0.88 3.24 -6.63
N LYS A 117 1.56 3.88 -5.66
CA LYS A 117 0.93 4.52 -4.50
C LYS A 117 1.35 5.98 -4.35
N ASN A 118 0.38 6.82 -4.00
CA ASN A 118 0.59 8.21 -3.56
C ASN A 118 -0.35 8.49 -2.38
N GLY A 119 0.16 8.39 -1.14
CA GLY A 119 -0.65 8.37 0.07
C GLY A 119 -1.69 7.24 0.01
N SER A 120 -2.97 7.58 0.18
CA SER A 120 -4.09 6.64 0.11
C SER A 120 -4.57 6.32 -1.32
N LYS A 121 -4.04 7.00 -2.34
CA LYS A 121 -4.35 6.77 -3.75
C LYS A 121 -3.55 5.58 -4.26
N VAL A 122 -4.21 4.61 -4.91
CA VAL A 122 -3.56 3.41 -5.45
C VAL A 122 -3.98 3.19 -6.89
N VAL A 123 -3.02 2.87 -7.74
CA VAL A 123 -3.23 2.37 -9.10
C VAL A 123 -2.51 1.04 -9.20
N LYS A 124 -3.24 -0.02 -9.56
CA LYS A 124 -2.66 -1.35 -9.81
C LYS A 124 -2.98 -1.77 -11.24
N HIS A 125 -1.97 -2.18 -11.99
CA HIS A 125 -2.16 -2.69 -13.33
C HIS A 125 -1.24 -3.89 -13.58
N SER A 126 -1.65 -4.75 -14.50
CA SER A 126 -0.82 -5.85 -14.98
C SER A 126 -0.63 -5.72 -16.48
N TYR A 127 0.51 -6.21 -16.97
CA TYR A 127 0.79 -6.20 -18.40
C TYR A 127 1.56 -7.45 -18.81
N GLN A 128 1.40 -7.81 -20.07
CA GLN A 128 2.28 -8.70 -20.81
C GLN A 128 2.98 -7.89 -21.92
N GLN A 129 4.27 -8.06 -22.06
CA GLN A 129 5.06 -7.45 -23.14
C GLN A 129 5.85 -8.52 -23.87
N ASN A 130 5.77 -8.53 -25.19
CA ASN A 130 6.60 -9.36 -26.05
C ASN A 130 8.01 -8.73 -26.18
N LEU A 131 9.02 -9.59 -26.31
CA LEU A 131 10.44 -9.23 -26.37
C LEU A 131 11.06 -9.67 -27.70
N ASP A 132 10.34 -9.44 -28.80
CA ASP A 132 10.81 -9.75 -30.16
C ASP A 132 12.03 -8.91 -30.52
#